data_b8d9093f247948f6c235c12d5b71d083
#
_entry.id   b8d9093f247948f6c235c12d5b71d083
#
_cell.length_a   1.000
_cell.length_b   1.000
_cell.length_c   1.000
_cell.angle_alpha   90.00
_cell.angle_beta   90.00
_cell.angle_gamma   90.00
#
_symmetry.space_group_name_H-M   'P 1'
#
loop_
_entity.id
_entity.type
_entity.pdbx_description
1 polymer ?
#
loop_
_entity_poly.entity_id
_entity_poly.type
_entity_poly.pdbx_seq_one_letter_code
_entity_poly.pdbx_strand_id
1 'polypeptide(L)'
;MSDLEGKKPKAFYKFAKKNNLGFLALEYSGHGKSYGKFIDGNISSWSKDVKILIKKIVRNNKMILVGSSMGSWIALNQFKFFKKQIVGFLGIGSAPQFLEGLMWNKFSKKMKKEITKNGIINLKHGNYEYPISLQLIKDGRKNKVFHKKIYDKLKITMVHGQKDESVPVSYSKKVLKIFVNSKKKLVIIKKGDHSLSSPKWLGILKKELKIIIN
;
A
#
# COMPACT_ATOMS: atom_id res chain seq x y z
N MET A 1 12.59 -4.05 3.37
CA MET A 1 11.47 -4.58 2.59
C MET A 1 10.58 -5.35 3.55
N SER A 2 9.25 -5.18 3.46
CA SER A 2 8.33 -5.82 4.41
C SER A 2 8.04 -7.26 3.99
N ASP A 3 7.87 -8.13 4.98
CA ASP A 3 7.49 -9.53 4.85
C ASP A 3 6.21 -9.83 5.64
N LEU A 4 5.75 -11.08 5.60
CA LEU A 4 4.57 -11.53 6.34
C LEU A 4 4.83 -11.70 7.85
N GLU A 5 6.09 -11.68 8.28
CA GLU A 5 6.47 -11.79 9.70
C GLU A 5 6.24 -10.50 10.48
N GLY A 6 5.89 -9.42 9.79
CA GLY A 6 5.59 -8.12 10.38
C GLY A 6 4.39 -8.13 11.33
N LYS A 7 4.36 -7.16 12.26
CA LYS A 7 3.29 -7.05 13.29
C LYS A 7 1.90 -6.83 12.71
N LYS A 8 1.76 -6.10 11.60
CA LYS A 8 0.46 -5.85 10.95
C LYS A 8 -0.15 -7.11 10.32
N PRO A 9 0.54 -7.87 9.45
CA PRO A 9 0.00 -9.14 8.93
C PRO A 9 -0.45 -10.09 10.03
N LYS A 10 0.39 -10.31 11.06
CA LYS A 10 0.06 -11.16 12.21
C LYS A 10 -1.18 -10.66 12.97
N ALA A 11 -1.32 -9.35 13.18
CA ALA A 11 -2.47 -8.77 13.87
C ALA A 11 -3.77 -8.93 13.08
N PHE A 12 -3.73 -8.72 11.76
CA PHE A 12 -4.90 -8.89 10.89
C PHE A 12 -5.27 -10.36 10.70
N TYR A 13 -4.31 -11.28 10.61
CA TYR A 13 -4.58 -12.72 10.61
C TYR A 13 -5.33 -13.16 11.89
N LYS A 14 -4.81 -12.78 13.07
CA LYS A 14 -5.48 -13.08 14.34
C LYS A 14 -6.89 -12.47 14.42
N PHE A 15 -7.06 -11.25 13.89
CA PHE A 15 -8.37 -10.59 13.80
C PHE A 15 -9.32 -11.37 12.88
N ALA A 16 -8.88 -11.75 11.70
CA ALA A 16 -9.68 -12.51 10.74
C ALA A 16 -10.12 -13.86 11.32
N LYS A 17 -9.18 -14.62 11.90
CA LYS A 17 -9.47 -15.90 12.58
C LYS A 17 -10.53 -15.75 13.67
N LYS A 18 -10.40 -14.72 14.55
CA LYS A 18 -11.37 -14.46 15.63
C LYS A 18 -12.77 -14.12 15.13
N ASN A 19 -12.89 -13.56 13.92
CA ASN A 19 -14.19 -13.13 13.35
C ASN A 19 -14.69 -14.07 12.23
N ASN A 20 -14.14 -15.27 12.10
CA ASN A 20 -14.49 -16.27 11.07
C ASN A 20 -14.43 -15.70 9.64
N LEU A 21 -13.39 -14.90 9.35
CA LEU A 21 -13.18 -14.28 8.05
C LEU A 21 -12.04 -14.99 7.30
N GLY A 22 -12.18 -15.10 5.99
CA GLY A 22 -11.07 -15.45 5.11
C GLY A 22 -9.96 -14.39 5.19
N PHE A 23 -8.71 -14.83 5.11
CA PHE A 23 -7.55 -13.94 5.14
C PHE A 23 -6.56 -14.35 4.06
N LEU A 24 -6.17 -13.38 3.22
CA LEU A 24 -5.12 -13.52 2.24
C LEU A 24 -4.10 -12.41 2.44
N ALA A 25 -2.87 -12.80 2.73
CA ALA A 25 -1.71 -11.92 2.71
C ALA A 25 -0.64 -12.55 1.82
N LEU A 26 0.20 -11.72 1.22
CA LEU A 26 1.22 -12.17 0.28
C LEU A 26 2.49 -11.35 0.41
N GLU A 27 3.61 -11.95 0.06
CA GLU A 27 4.86 -11.29 -0.25
C GLU A 27 4.94 -11.15 -1.78
N TYR A 28 5.22 -9.94 -2.25
CA TYR A 28 5.40 -9.70 -3.68
C TYR A 28 6.68 -10.39 -4.18
N SER A 29 6.75 -10.66 -5.47
CA SER A 29 8.00 -11.11 -6.10
C SER A 29 9.18 -10.26 -5.65
N GLY A 30 10.27 -10.90 -5.22
CA GLY A 30 11.46 -10.24 -4.69
C GLY A 30 11.35 -9.65 -3.28
N HIS A 31 10.26 -9.95 -2.54
CA HIS A 31 10.10 -9.58 -1.12
C HIS A 31 10.06 -10.83 -0.25
N GLY A 32 10.57 -10.70 0.99
CA GLY A 32 10.56 -11.77 1.98
C GLY A 32 11.14 -13.08 1.44
N LYS A 33 10.34 -14.14 1.46
CA LYS A 33 10.71 -15.47 0.95
C LYS A 33 10.20 -15.74 -0.48
N SER A 34 9.53 -14.77 -1.12
CA SER A 34 9.02 -14.91 -2.48
C SER A 34 10.16 -14.92 -3.50
N TYR A 35 9.97 -15.72 -4.58
CA TYR A 35 10.93 -15.81 -5.68
C TYR A 35 11.20 -14.45 -6.34
N GLY A 36 12.41 -14.32 -6.88
CA GLY A 36 12.86 -13.15 -7.64
C GLY A 36 13.72 -12.19 -6.80
N LYS A 37 14.20 -11.14 -7.45
CA LYS A 37 14.98 -10.08 -6.81
C LYS A 37 14.17 -8.79 -6.74
N PHE A 38 14.29 -8.05 -5.64
CA PHE A 38 13.58 -6.77 -5.46
C PHE A 38 13.86 -5.78 -6.59
N ILE A 39 15.10 -5.76 -7.07
CA ILE A 39 15.53 -4.83 -8.13
C ILE A 39 14.79 -5.02 -9.46
N ASP A 40 14.32 -6.24 -9.72
CA ASP A 40 13.57 -6.59 -10.93
C ASP A 40 12.08 -6.28 -10.80
N GLY A 41 11.61 -6.02 -9.57
CA GLY A 41 10.22 -5.74 -9.28
C GLY A 41 9.82 -4.29 -9.57
N ASN A 42 8.52 -4.09 -9.76
CA ASN A 42 7.92 -2.78 -9.95
C ASN A 42 6.42 -2.80 -9.59
N ILE A 43 5.77 -1.64 -9.62
CA ILE A 43 4.35 -1.51 -9.23
C ILE A 43 3.45 -2.39 -10.10
N SER A 44 3.73 -2.51 -11.40
CA SER A 44 2.95 -3.34 -12.33
C SER A 44 3.10 -4.83 -12.01
N SER A 45 4.34 -5.32 -11.81
CA SER A 45 4.61 -6.72 -11.49
C SER A 45 3.98 -7.12 -10.14
N TRP A 46 4.18 -6.32 -9.10
CA TRP A 46 3.58 -6.57 -7.78
C TRP A 46 2.05 -6.47 -7.80
N SER A 47 1.47 -5.57 -8.60
CA SER A 47 0.01 -5.54 -8.82
C SER A 47 -0.50 -6.78 -9.55
N LYS A 48 0.31 -7.38 -10.46
CA LYS A 48 0.01 -8.63 -11.15
C LYS A 48 0.04 -9.81 -10.18
N ASP A 49 1.02 -9.87 -9.27
CA ASP A 49 1.10 -10.92 -8.24
C ASP A 49 -0.19 -10.96 -7.40
N VAL A 50 -0.62 -9.81 -6.90
CA VAL A 50 -1.88 -9.67 -6.15
C VAL A 50 -3.07 -10.11 -6.99
N LYS A 51 -3.15 -9.66 -8.25
CA LYS A 51 -4.25 -10.01 -9.17
C LYS A 51 -4.36 -11.53 -9.37
N ILE A 52 -3.22 -12.20 -9.56
CA ILE A 52 -3.18 -13.66 -9.78
C ILE A 52 -3.70 -14.39 -8.54
N LEU A 53 -3.22 -14.02 -7.35
CA LEU A 53 -3.62 -14.67 -6.10
C LEU A 53 -5.09 -14.39 -5.75
N ILE A 54 -5.59 -13.17 -5.95
CA ILE A 54 -7.02 -12.88 -5.78
C ILE A 54 -7.86 -13.78 -6.68
N LYS A 55 -7.52 -13.88 -7.97
CA LYS A 55 -8.24 -14.74 -8.91
C LYS A 55 -8.24 -16.20 -8.49
N LYS A 56 -7.09 -16.71 -8.04
CA LYS A 56 -6.91 -18.12 -7.70
C LYS A 56 -7.57 -18.49 -6.37
N ILE A 57 -7.46 -17.63 -5.35
CA ILE A 57 -7.81 -17.94 -3.96
C ILE A 57 -9.16 -17.33 -3.58
N VAL A 58 -9.35 -16.02 -3.81
CA VAL A 58 -10.60 -15.32 -3.45
C VAL A 58 -11.73 -15.67 -4.42
N ARG A 59 -11.39 -15.96 -5.67
CA ARG A 59 -12.34 -16.31 -6.73
C ARG A 59 -13.43 -15.24 -6.88
N ASN A 60 -14.70 -15.57 -6.66
CA ASN A 60 -15.84 -14.66 -6.80
C ASN A 60 -16.33 -14.04 -5.47
N ASN A 61 -15.65 -14.32 -4.35
CA ASN A 61 -16.06 -13.81 -3.06
C ASN A 61 -15.85 -12.29 -2.95
N LYS A 62 -16.69 -11.66 -2.11
CA LYS A 62 -16.49 -10.27 -1.72
C LYS A 62 -15.24 -10.14 -0.86
N MET A 63 -14.55 -9.00 -0.96
CA MET A 63 -13.32 -8.76 -0.20
C MET A 63 -13.19 -7.30 0.21
N ILE A 64 -12.50 -7.10 1.33
CA ILE A 64 -12.01 -5.80 1.77
C ILE A 64 -10.51 -5.79 1.52
N LEU A 65 -10.01 -4.75 0.88
CA LEU A 65 -8.59 -4.57 0.70
C LEU A 65 -7.99 -3.84 1.90
N VAL A 66 -6.84 -4.31 2.38
CA VAL A 66 -6.04 -3.63 3.40
C VAL A 66 -4.66 -3.37 2.83
N GLY A 67 -4.28 -2.11 2.73
CA GLY A 67 -2.99 -1.72 2.16
C GLY A 67 -2.21 -0.77 3.07
N SER A 68 -0.94 -1.08 3.34
CA SER A 68 -0.04 -0.21 4.11
C SER A 68 1.04 0.36 3.21
N SER A 69 1.28 1.67 3.28
CA SER A 69 2.31 2.37 2.49
C SER A 69 2.19 2.06 0.99
N MET A 70 3.24 1.53 0.35
CA MET A 70 3.22 1.05 -1.04
C MET A 70 2.10 0.02 -1.28
N GLY A 71 1.79 -0.83 -0.30
CA GLY A 71 0.71 -1.83 -0.40
C GLY A 71 -0.66 -1.21 -0.65
N SER A 72 -0.92 0.02 -0.20
CA SER A 72 -2.14 0.72 -0.55
C SER A 72 -2.17 1.19 -2.00
N TRP A 73 -1.05 1.50 -2.62
CA TRP A 73 -0.98 1.78 -4.06
C TRP A 73 -1.31 0.54 -4.88
N ILE A 74 -0.70 -0.59 -4.52
CA ILE A 74 -0.96 -1.88 -5.17
C ILE A 74 -2.43 -2.30 -4.99
N ALA A 75 -3.00 -2.09 -3.79
CA ALA A 75 -4.42 -2.33 -3.52
C ALA A 75 -5.33 -1.45 -4.40
N LEU A 76 -5.03 -0.15 -4.55
CA LEU A 76 -5.76 0.76 -5.44
C LEU A 76 -5.73 0.31 -6.91
N ASN A 77 -4.64 -0.32 -7.36
CA ASN A 77 -4.58 -0.88 -8.70
C ASN A 77 -5.51 -2.07 -8.90
N GLN A 78 -5.96 -2.77 -7.84
CA GLN A 78 -6.88 -3.90 -7.96
C GLN A 78 -8.31 -3.48 -8.29
N PHE A 79 -8.71 -2.24 -8.00
CA PHE A 79 -10.07 -1.75 -8.30
C PHE A 79 -10.43 -1.83 -9.78
N LYS A 80 -9.47 -1.71 -10.69
CA LYS A 80 -9.73 -1.87 -12.13
C LYS A 80 -10.10 -3.30 -12.54
N PHE A 81 -9.74 -4.31 -11.73
CA PHE A 81 -9.95 -5.72 -12.06
C PHE A 81 -11.09 -6.36 -11.27
N PHE A 82 -11.32 -5.90 -10.03
CA PHE A 82 -12.19 -6.54 -9.05
C PHE A 82 -13.27 -5.60 -8.50
N LYS A 83 -13.69 -4.63 -9.31
CA LYS A 83 -14.65 -3.59 -8.93
C LYS A 83 -15.90 -4.17 -8.24
N LYS A 84 -16.50 -5.23 -8.79
CA LYS A 84 -17.70 -5.87 -8.25
C LYS A 84 -17.47 -6.69 -6.97
N GLN A 85 -16.23 -7.05 -6.66
CA GLN A 85 -15.87 -7.88 -5.50
C GLN A 85 -15.36 -7.06 -4.33
N ILE A 86 -14.72 -5.92 -4.59
CA ILE A 86 -14.21 -5.05 -3.54
C ILE A 86 -15.36 -4.29 -2.91
N VAL A 87 -15.59 -4.50 -1.61
CA VAL A 87 -16.68 -3.87 -0.85
C VAL A 87 -16.16 -2.83 0.16
N GLY A 88 -14.87 -2.74 0.38
CA GLY A 88 -14.26 -1.75 1.25
C GLY A 88 -12.75 -1.66 1.12
N PHE A 89 -12.16 -0.59 1.66
CA PHE A 89 -10.72 -0.40 1.65
C PHE A 89 -10.23 0.28 2.94
N LEU A 90 -9.22 -0.31 3.56
CA LEU A 90 -8.46 0.26 4.67
C LEU A 90 -7.05 0.61 4.20
N GLY A 91 -6.74 1.88 4.09
CA GLY A 91 -5.39 2.37 3.77
C GLY A 91 -4.65 2.84 5.02
N ILE A 92 -3.41 2.42 5.21
CA ILE A 92 -2.59 2.70 6.39
C ILE A 92 -1.30 3.39 5.94
N GLY A 93 -1.06 4.65 6.35
CA GLY A 93 0.09 5.44 5.90
C GLY A 93 0.23 5.42 4.37
N SER A 94 -0.88 5.56 3.67
CA SER A 94 -0.98 5.31 2.23
C SER A 94 -0.05 6.16 1.39
N ALA A 95 0.76 5.53 0.54
CA ALA A 95 1.82 6.16 -0.25
C ALA A 95 1.71 5.90 -1.77
N PRO A 96 0.54 6.07 -2.42
CA PRO A 96 0.51 5.92 -3.87
C PRO A 96 1.33 7.02 -4.55
N GLN A 97 2.00 6.66 -5.66
CA GLN A 97 2.85 7.57 -6.44
C GLN A 97 4.04 8.18 -5.66
N PHE A 98 4.46 7.54 -4.54
CA PHE A 98 5.57 8.04 -3.73
C PHE A 98 6.90 8.07 -4.51
N LEU A 99 7.08 7.16 -5.47
CA LEU A 99 8.26 7.07 -6.31
C LEU A 99 8.55 8.37 -7.07
N GLU A 100 7.51 9.06 -7.54
CA GLU A 100 7.65 10.38 -8.15
C GLU A 100 7.68 11.49 -7.10
N GLY A 101 6.63 11.55 -6.27
CA GLY A 101 6.39 12.70 -5.39
C GLY A 101 7.34 12.78 -4.20
N LEU A 102 7.73 11.66 -3.63
CA LEU A 102 8.55 11.62 -2.41
C LEU A 102 9.99 11.16 -2.65
N MET A 103 10.29 10.57 -3.81
CA MET A 103 11.65 10.15 -4.18
C MET A 103 12.21 10.97 -5.34
N TRP A 104 11.74 10.74 -6.56
CA TRP A 104 12.31 11.37 -7.75
C TRP A 104 12.38 12.90 -7.66
N ASN A 105 11.32 13.54 -7.18
CA ASN A 105 11.29 15.00 -7.04
C ASN A 105 12.29 15.53 -6.00
N LYS A 106 12.70 14.68 -5.04
CA LYS A 106 13.69 15.01 -4.01
C LYS A 106 15.12 14.64 -4.42
N PHE A 107 15.32 13.87 -5.48
CA PHE A 107 16.66 13.53 -5.95
C PHE A 107 17.40 14.77 -6.44
N SER A 108 18.66 14.90 -6.03
CA SER A 108 19.55 15.91 -6.55
C SER A 108 19.81 15.72 -8.06
N LYS A 109 20.30 16.74 -8.73
CA LYS A 109 20.73 16.62 -10.15
C LYS A 109 21.74 15.49 -10.35
N LYS A 110 22.70 15.33 -9.40
CA LYS A 110 23.70 14.25 -9.40
C LYS A 110 23.03 12.88 -9.34
N MET A 111 22.12 12.67 -8.38
CA MET A 111 21.38 11.38 -8.23
C MET A 111 20.54 11.06 -9.48
N LYS A 112 19.87 12.05 -10.07
CA LYS A 112 19.10 11.86 -11.30
C LYS A 112 20.00 11.46 -12.47
N LYS A 113 21.17 12.09 -12.61
CA LYS A 113 22.17 11.73 -13.63
C LYS A 113 22.69 10.33 -13.42
N GLU A 114 23.03 9.98 -12.17
CA GLU A 114 23.53 8.66 -11.80
C GLU A 114 22.56 7.53 -12.12
N ILE A 115 21.30 7.62 -11.64
CA ILE A 115 20.29 6.58 -11.89
C ILE A 115 19.92 6.51 -13.38
N THR A 116 19.98 7.63 -14.10
CA THR A 116 19.71 7.64 -15.55
C THR A 116 20.83 6.95 -16.32
N LYS A 117 22.10 7.12 -15.91
CA LYS A 117 23.26 6.50 -16.54
C LYS A 117 23.38 5.02 -16.18
N ASN A 118 23.25 4.69 -14.90
CA ASN A 118 23.55 3.35 -14.37
C ASN A 118 22.32 2.45 -14.26
N GLY A 119 21.10 2.98 -14.45
CA GLY A 119 19.85 2.26 -14.31
C GLY A 119 19.41 2.04 -12.85
N ILE A 120 20.29 2.29 -11.88
CA ILE A 120 20.11 2.00 -10.45
C ILE A 120 20.83 3.03 -9.59
N ILE A 121 20.28 3.28 -8.40
CA ILE A 121 20.92 4.04 -7.32
C ILE A 121 20.62 3.38 -5.98
N ASN A 122 21.60 3.33 -5.08
CA ASN A 122 21.40 2.87 -3.71
C ASN A 122 21.01 4.05 -2.81
N LEU A 123 19.90 3.91 -2.11
CA LEU A 123 19.42 4.90 -1.15
C LEU A 123 19.68 4.41 0.28
N LYS A 124 20.24 5.28 1.10
CA LYS A 124 20.42 5.05 2.54
C LYS A 124 19.18 5.51 3.30
N HIS A 125 18.68 4.67 4.19
CA HIS A 125 17.63 5.01 5.15
C HIS A 125 18.00 4.43 6.53
N GLY A 126 18.49 5.28 7.41
CA GLY A 126 19.12 4.82 8.65
C GLY A 126 20.31 3.91 8.34
N ASN A 127 20.34 2.73 8.95
CA ASN A 127 21.38 1.71 8.74
C ASN A 127 21.13 0.79 7.54
N TYR A 128 20.05 1.02 6.78
CA TYR A 128 19.69 0.20 5.64
C TYR A 128 20.01 0.91 4.33
N GLU A 129 20.56 0.15 3.40
CA GLU A 129 20.75 0.57 2.02
C GLU A 129 19.85 -0.29 1.12
N TYR A 130 19.14 0.33 0.20
CA TYR A 130 18.27 -0.40 -0.73
C TYR A 130 18.35 0.17 -2.13
N PRO A 131 18.38 -0.71 -3.14
CA PRO A 131 18.48 -0.30 -4.52
C PRO A 131 17.15 0.24 -5.05
N ILE A 132 17.19 1.34 -5.79
CA ILE A 132 16.06 1.86 -6.56
C ILE A 132 16.45 1.87 -8.03
N SER A 133 15.68 1.16 -8.85
CA SER A 133 15.92 1.12 -10.28
C SER A 133 15.18 2.24 -11.02
N LEU A 134 15.76 2.69 -12.12
CA LEU A 134 15.09 3.64 -13.03
C LEU A 134 13.79 3.05 -13.60
N GLN A 135 13.77 1.73 -13.84
CA GLN A 135 12.57 1.04 -14.31
C GLN A 135 11.43 1.10 -13.29
N LEU A 136 11.71 0.99 -11.98
CA LEU A 136 10.72 1.13 -10.92
C LEU A 136 10.10 2.55 -10.92
N ILE A 137 10.94 3.59 -11.07
CA ILE A 137 10.46 4.99 -11.20
C ILE A 137 9.58 5.16 -12.46
N LYS A 138 10.05 4.69 -13.62
CA LYS A 138 9.31 4.77 -14.89
C LYS A 138 7.98 4.02 -14.82
N ASP A 139 7.97 2.84 -14.23
CA ASP A 139 6.76 2.04 -14.05
C ASP A 139 5.78 2.71 -13.06
N GLY A 140 6.27 3.31 -11.98
CA GLY A 140 5.45 4.10 -11.06
C GLY A 140 4.68 5.23 -11.78
N ARG A 141 5.29 5.90 -12.76
CA ARG A 141 4.63 6.92 -13.59
C ARG A 141 3.48 6.38 -14.43
N LYS A 142 3.56 5.11 -14.89
CA LYS A 142 2.49 4.42 -15.64
C LYS A 142 1.34 4.02 -14.73
N ASN A 143 1.59 3.84 -13.43
CA ASN A 143 0.63 3.37 -12.43
C ASN A 143 -0.02 4.49 -11.61
N LYS A 144 -0.16 5.71 -12.15
CA LYS A 144 -0.81 6.83 -11.46
C LYS A 144 -2.25 6.50 -11.06
N VAL A 145 -2.67 6.90 -9.87
CA VAL A 145 -4.01 6.62 -9.33
C VAL A 145 -4.75 7.87 -8.83
N PHE A 146 -4.07 8.97 -8.50
CA PHE A 146 -4.74 10.15 -7.95
C PHE A 146 -5.71 10.86 -8.90
N HIS A 147 -5.58 10.65 -10.20
CA HIS A 147 -6.52 11.18 -11.22
C HIS A 147 -7.76 10.30 -11.42
N LYS A 148 -7.73 9.07 -10.90
CA LYS A 148 -8.86 8.13 -11.07
C LYS A 148 -10.05 8.55 -10.23
N LYS A 149 -11.25 8.15 -10.70
CA LYS A 149 -12.51 8.31 -9.98
C LYS A 149 -13.21 6.97 -9.86
N ILE A 150 -13.59 6.61 -8.65
CA ILE A 150 -14.32 5.39 -8.31
C ILE A 150 -15.68 5.82 -7.76
N TYR A 151 -16.74 5.44 -8.46
CA TYR A 151 -18.13 5.88 -8.16
C TYR A 151 -18.89 4.86 -7.33
N ASP A 152 -18.28 3.75 -6.95
CA ASP A 152 -18.93 2.70 -6.17
C ASP A 152 -19.22 3.16 -4.74
N LYS A 153 -20.34 2.68 -4.18
CA LYS A 153 -20.72 2.92 -2.79
C LYS A 153 -19.97 1.97 -1.87
N LEU A 154 -18.80 2.40 -1.40
CA LEU A 154 -17.88 1.60 -0.58
C LEU A 154 -17.69 2.24 0.80
N LYS A 155 -17.15 1.47 1.76
CA LYS A 155 -16.61 2.00 3.01
C LYS A 155 -15.09 2.13 2.89
N ILE A 156 -14.61 3.37 2.97
CA ILE A 156 -13.19 3.70 2.77
C ILE A 156 -12.66 4.38 4.03
N THR A 157 -11.70 3.76 4.67
CA THR A 157 -11.01 4.38 5.81
C THR A 157 -9.52 4.52 5.53
N MET A 158 -9.00 5.73 5.69
CA MET A 158 -7.56 6.00 5.73
C MET A 158 -7.15 6.21 7.17
N VAL A 159 -6.13 5.48 7.63
CA VAL A 159 -5.49 5.69 8.92
C VAL A 159 -4.07 6.19 8.70
N HIS A 160 -3.71 7.32 9.32
CA HIS A 160 -2.41 7.95 9.11
C HIS A 160 -1.81 8.44 10.42
N GLY A 161 -0.51 8.24 10.60
CA GLY A 161 0.21 8.77 11.74
C GLY A 161 0.46 10.27 11.62
N GLN A 162 0.21 11.04 12.68
CA GLN A 162 0.47 12.49 12.68
C GLN A 162 1.97 12.80 12.53
N LYS A 163 2.83 11.92 13.08
CA LYS A 163 4.29 12.02 13.00
C LYS A 163 4.89 11.10 11.94
N ASP A 164 4.16 10.84 10.86
CA ASP A 164 4.68 10.11 9.71
C ASP A 164 5.66 11.01 8.93
N GLU A 165 6.95 10.77 9.13
CA GLU A 165 8.04 11.51 8.46
C GLU A 165 8.30 11.03 7.03
N SER A 166 7.83 9.82 6.70
CA SER A 166 8.04 9.21 5.38
C SER A 166 6.99 9.66 4.36
N VAL A 167 5.72 9.74 4.79
CA VAL A 167 4.59 10.05 3.91
C VAL A 167 3.68 11.10 4.56
N PRO A 168 3.50 12.26 3.93
CA PRO A 168 2.59 13.30 4.45
C PRO A 168 1.13 12.83 4.49
N VAL A 169 0.38 13.25 5.51
CA VAL A 169 -1.08 12.98 5.66
C VAL A 169 -1.88 13.39 4.41
N SER A 170 -1.39 14.38 3.66
CA SER A 170 -2.01 14.83 2.40
C SER A 170 -2.17 13.70 1.37
N TYR A 171 -1.33 12.65 1.41
CA TYR A 171 -1.45 11.47 0.55
C TYR A 171 -2.73 10.68 0.85
N SER A 172 -3.04 10.43 2.13
CA SER A 172 -4.31 9.80 2.52
C SER A 172 -5.52 10.66 2.13
N LYS A 173 -5.44 11.99 2.27
CA LYS A 173 -6.48 12.91 1.79
C LYS A 173 -6.67 12.81 0.27
N LYS A 174 -5.59 12.73 -0.51
CA LYS A 174 -5.65 12.53 -1.98
C LYS A 174 -6.29 11.19 -2.34
N VAL A 175 -5.99 10.10 -1.60
CA VAL A 175 -6.63 8.79 -1.81
C VAL A 175 -8.14 8.88 -1.60
N LEU A 176 -8.62 9.54 -0.55
CA LEU A 176 -10.06 9.71 -0.30
C LEU A 176 -10.79 10.46 -1.42
N LYS A 177 -10.10 11.36 -2.15
CA LYS A 177 -10.68 12.08 -3.30
C LYS A 177 -10.88 11.19 -4.54
N ILE A 178 -10.27 10.01 -4.60
CA ILE A 178 -10.47 9.03 -5.67
C ILE A 178 -11.90 8.44 -5.58
N PHE A 179 -12.41 8.25 -4.38
CA PHE A 179 -13.71 7.62 -4.12
C PHE A 179 -14.81 8.68 -4.05
N VAL A 180 -15.66 8.75 -5.07
CA VAL A 180 -16.67 9.83 -5.21
C VAL A 180 -17.87 9.55 -4.31
N ASN A 181 -18.56 8.41 -4.49
CA ASN A 181 -19.83 8.08 -3.85
C ASN A 181 -19.70 7.21 -2.58
N SER A 182 -18.47 7.02 -2.10
CA SER A 182 -18.19 6.14 -0.96
C SER A 182 -18.34 6.85 0.39
N LYS A 183 -18.66 6.09 1.44
CA LYS A 183 -18.54 6.54 2.83
C LYS A 183 -17.06 6.61 3.19
N LYS A 184 -16.56 7.83 3.43
CA LYS A 184 -15.12 8.11 3.60
C LYS A 184 -14.80 8.54 5.02
N LYS A 185 -13.71 8.00 5.58
CA LYS A 185 -13.20 8.36 6.90
C LYS A 185 -11.68 8.56 6.86
N LEU A 186 -11.18 9.60 7.51
CA LEU A 186 -9.77 9.81 7.79
C LEU A 186 -9.55 9.76 9.31
N VAL A 187 -8.71 8.84 9.75
CA VAL A 187 -8.29 8.73 11.15
C VAL A 187 -6.84 9.15 11.24
N ILE A 188 -6.57 10.25 11.94
CA ILE A 188 -5.20 10.73 12.21
C ILE A 188 -4.84 10.27 13.62
N ILE A 189 -3.81 9.44 13.73
CA ILE A 189 -3.31 8.95 15.01
C ILE A 189 -2.31 9.95 15.57
N LYS A 190 -2.70 10.64 16.64
CA LYS A 190 -1.82 11.56 17.37
C LYS A 190 -0.55 10.82 17.81
N LYS A 191 0.61 11.42 17.57
CA LYS A 191 1.94 10.83 17.81
C LYS A 191 2.23 9.52 17.04
N GLY A 192 1.37 9.10 16.11
CA GLY A 192 1.59 7.91 15.28
C GLY A 192 2.70 8.14 14.25
N ASP A 193 3.55 7.13 14.09
CA ASP A 193 4.60 7.06 13.07
C ASP A 193 4.08 6.49 11.74
N HIS A 194 4.98 6.29 10.76
CA HIS A 194 4.63 5.66 9.48
C HIS A 194 4.20 4.21 9.63
N SER A 195 4.82 3.48 10.54
CA SER A 195 4.61 2.04 10.72
C SER A 195 3.23 1.73 11.31
N LEU A 196 2.75 2.50 12.29
CA LEU A 196 1.54 2.26 13.05
C LEU A 196 1.46 0.82 13.61
N SER A 197 2.60 0.29 14.08
CA SER A 197 2.75 -1.12 14.47
C SER A 197 2.80 -1.37 15.99
N SER A 198 2.60 -0.32 16.83
CA SER A 198 2.46 -0.54 18.28
C SER A 198 1.13 -1.26 18.60
N PRO A 199 1.04 -2.00 19.72
CA PRO A 199 -0.19 -2.69 20.13
C PRO A 199 -1.41 -1.77 20.17
N LYS A 200 -1.25 -0.55 20.69
CA LYS A 200 -2.30 0.48 20.75
C LYS A 200 -2.81 0.85 19.37
N TRP A 201 -1.91 1.09 18.41
CA TRP A 201 -2.27 1.50 17.05
C TRP A 201 -2.85 0.34 16.25
N LEU A 202 -2.34 -0.88 16.43
CA LEU A 202 -2.94 -2.08 15.85
C LEU A 202 -4.37 -2.30 16.35
N GLY A 203 -4.67 -1.93 17.61
CA GLY A 203 -6.03 -1.90 18.16
C GLY A 203 -6.94 -0.97 17.36
N ILE A 204 -6.48 0.25 17.06
CA ILE A 204 -7.22 1.23 16.25
C ILE A 204 -7.45 0.68 14.83
N LEU A 205 -6.41 0.13 14.17
CA LEU A 205 -6.53 -0.44 12.83
C LEU A 205 -7.57 -1.56 12.77
N LYS A 206 -7.59 -2.47 13.75
CA LYS A 206 -8.59 -3.54 13.85
C LYS A 206 -10.01 -3.00 14.07
N LYS A 207 -10.17 -1.96 14.91
CA LYS A 207 -11.45 -1.29 15.13
C LYS A 207 -11.98 -0.69 13.83
N GLU A 208 -11.14 0.02 13.08
CA GLU A 208 -11.54 0.63 11.81
C GLU A 208 -11.86 -0.44 10.74
N LEU A 209 -11.11 -1.54 10.71
CA LEU A 209 -11.43 -2.66 9.82
C LEU A 209 -12.80 -3.28 10.16
N LYS A 210 -13.11 -3.45 11.46
CA LYS A 210 -14.42 -3.97 11.90
C LYS A 210 -15.58 -3.07 11.43
N ILE A 211 -15.41 -1.74 11.45
CA ILE A 211 -16.42 -0.78 10.94
C ILE A 211 -16.63 -0.93 9.43
N ILE A 212 -15.58 -1.26 8.68
CA ILE A 212 -15.70 -1.48 7.22
C ILE A 212 -16.45 -2.78 6.95
N ILE A 213 -16.27 -3.82 7.75
CA ILE A 213 -16.90 -5.15 7.60
C ILE A 213 -18.40 -5.09 7.87
N ASN A 214 -18.81 -4.41 8.95
CA ASN A 214 -20.21 -4.25 9.34
C ASN A 214 -20.92 -3.19 8.49
#